data_5846a23fad18662f0c6c83529181fb7e
#
_entry.id   5846a23fad18662f0c6c83529181fb7e
#
_cell.length_a   1.000
_cell.length_b   1.000
_cell.length_c   1.000
_cell.angle_alpha   90.00
_cell.angle_beta   90.00
_cell.angle_gamma   90.00
#
_symmetry.space_group_name_H-M   'P 1'
#
loop_
_entity.id
_entity.type
_entity.pdbx_description
1 polymer ?
#
loop_
_entity_poly.entity_id
_entity_poly.type
_entity_poly.pdbx_seq_one_letter_code
_entity_poly.pdbx_strand_id
1 'polypeptide(L)'
;MAFYVKYCNKIMEEFELIAKTFMGLEPVLAQELTELGANNVQIGRRMVSFTGNKEMMYRANFQLHTAIRILKPIAHFKAQSAEDMYEEVRKIDWSKYIGEGKTFSVDSVVYSNEFRNSRFVTYKVKDAIVDQFREETGKRPNISVTNPDIRLNIHIAEFDATLSLDSGRAPPPRRGYRQESVAAPLNEVLAAGMILMTGWKGDTDLIDPMCGSGTIAIEAALIARNISPGVFRKEFAFEKWPDFDQDLFNEIYNDDSREREFEHHIYGYDIDMKAVNTARINARAAGLSRYIDFDCRD
;
A
#
# COMPACT_ATOMS: atom_id res chain seq x y z
N MET A 1 12.97 34.25 0.02
CA MET A 1 11.50 34.35 -0.15
C MET A 1 10.97 33.50 -1.31
N ALA A 2 11.49 33.61 -2.54
CA ALA A 2 11.03 32.79 -3.69
C ALA A 2 11.24 31.27 -3.51
N PHE A 3 12.30 30.83 -2.84
CA PHE A 3 12.59 29.43 -2.56
C PHE A 3 11.59 28.84 -1.55
N TYR A 4 11.23 29.60 -0.52
CA TYR A 4 10.28 29.18 0.51
C TYR A 4 8.84 29.07 -0.04
N VAL A 5 8.44 29.99 -0.92
CA VAL A 5 7.13 29.97 -1.60
C VAL A 5 7.02 28.80 -2.57
N LYS A 6 8.14 28.45 -3.27
CA LYS A 6 8.18 27.31 -4.20
C LYS A 6 8.14 25.96 -3.46
N TYR A 7 8.75 25.89 -2.28
CA TYR A 7 8.74 24.71 -1.41
C TYR A 7 7.35 24.50 -0.78
N CYS A 8 6.74 25.56 -0.23
CA CYS A 8 5.36 25.52 0.28
C CYS A 8 4.34 25.12 -0.80
N ASN A 9 4.45 25.67 -2.03
CA ASN A 9 3.53 25.32 -3.10
C ASN A 9 3.64 23.85 -3.53
N LYS A 10 4.84 23.27 -3.49
CA LYS A 10 5.06 21.86 -3.89
C LYS A 10 4.53 20.85 -2.85
N ILE A 11 4.46 21.26 -1.58
CA ILE A 11 3.85 20.45 -0.50
C ILE A 11 2.32 20.60 -0.51
N MET A 12 1.81 21.73 -1.01
CA MET A 12 0.38 22.08 -1.01
C MET A 12 -0.38 21.58 -2.24
N GLU A 13 0.30 21.08 -3.27
CA GLU A 13 -0.37 20.55 -4.47
C GLU A 13 -1.10 19.24 -4.11
N GLU A 14 -2.42 19.31 -4.12
CA GLU A 14 -3.29 18.15 -3.92
C GLU A 14 -3.48 17.39 -5.24
N PHE A 15 -3.53 16.08 -5.14
CA PHE A 15 -3.78 15.17 -6.25
C PHE A 15 -4.66 14.00 -5.83
N GLU A 16 -5.25 13.34 -6.80
CA GLU A 16 -6.03 12.13 -6.58
C GLU A 16 -5.13 10.98 -6.12
N LEU A 17 -5.65 10.19 -5.17
CA LEU A 17 -5.06 8.96 -4.66
C LEU A 17 -6.12 7.86 -4.57
N ILE A 18 -5.70 6.62 -4.76
CA ILE A 18 -6.56 5.44 -4.67
C ILE A 18 -5.93 4.45 -3.70
N ALA A 19 -6.58 4.23 -2.58
CA ALA A 19 -6.23 3.14 -1.66
C ALA A 19 -6.99 1.87 -2.02
N LYS A 20 -6.27 0.78 -2.33
CA LYS A 20 -6.87 -0.54 -2.57
C LYS A 20 -7.01 -1.31 -1.27
N THR A 21 -8.11 -2.06 -1.14
CA THR A 21 -8.36 -2.93 0.02
C THR A 21 -9.10 -4.22 -0.38
N PHE A 22 -9.37 -5.10 0.59
CA PHE A 22 -10.23 -6.25 0.39
C PHE A 22 -11.70 -5.82 0.33
N MET A 23 -12.50 -6.63 -0.38
CA MET A 23 -13.94 -6.42 -0.43
C MET A 23 -14.54 -6.56 0.98
N GLY A 24 -15.36 -5.58 1.37
CA GLY A 24 -15.97 -5.47 2.69
C GLY A 24 -15.19 -4.60 3.68
N LEU A 25 -13.92 -4.26 3.39
CA LEU A 25 -13.12 -3.36 4.22
C LEU A 25 -13.12 -1.90 3.74
N GLU A 26 -13.82 -1.59 2.66
CA GLU A 26 -13.86 -0.24 2.11
C GLU A 26 -14.38 0.81 3.11
N PRO A 27 -15.43 0.55 3.93
CA PRO A 27 -15.87 1.51 4.94
C PRO A 27 -14.82 1.74 6.05
N VAL A 28 -14.11 0.68 6.47
CA VAL A 28 -13.06 0.78 7.48
C VAL A 28 -11.89 1.62 6.95
N LEU A 29 -11.45 1.34 5.72
CA LEU A 29 -10.39 2.12 5.08
C LEU A 29 -10.80 3.59 4.87
N ALA A 30 -12.06 3.86 4.51
CA ALA A 30 -12.56 5.23 4.38
C ALA A 30 -12.54 5.97 5.72
N GLN A 31 -12.85 5.28 6.81
CA GLN A 31 -12.73 5.85 8.15
C GLN A 31 -11.29 6.15 8.52
N GLU A 32 -10.34 5.21 8.31
CA GLU A 32 -8.92 5.46 8.54
C GLU A 32 -8.41 6.67 7.76
N LEU A 33 -8.77 6.80 6.47
CA LEU A 33 -8.40 7.94 5.63
C LEU A 33 -8.98 9.27 6.14
N THR A 34 -10.23 9.26 6.61
CA THR A 34 -10.88 10.43 7.19
C THR A 34 -10.20 10.85 8.50
N GLU A 35 -9.89 9.89 9.37
CA GLU A 35 -9.14 10.12 10.62
C GLU A 35 -7.70 10.61 10.36
N LEU A 36 -7.12 10.23 9.23
CA LEU A 36 -5.82 10.69 8.76
C LEU A 36 -5.84 12.14 8.23
N GLY A 37 -7.04 12.67 7.90
CA GLY A 37 -7.25 14.00 7.37
C GLY A 37 -7.27 14.08 5.84
N ALA A 38 -7.55 12.97 5.15
CA ALA A 38 -7.70 12.96 3.69
C ALA A 38 -8.97 13.70 3.25
N ASN A 39 -8.89 14.38 2.10
CA ASN A 39 -10.01 15.10 1.51
C ASN A 39 -10.75 14.21 0.48
N ASN A 40 -12.03 14.53 0.21
CA ASN A 40 -12.83 13.91 -0.85
C ASN A 40 -12.84 12.38 -0.81
N VAL A 41 -12.95 11.79 0.38
CA VAL A 41 -12.94 10.34 0.58
C VAL A 41 -14.20 9.72 -0.02
N GLN A 42 -14.06 8.83 -1.01
CA GLN A 42 -15.17 8.17 -1.71
C GLN A 42 -14.95 6.66 -1.77
N ILE A 43 -15.94 5.92 -1.33
CA ILE A 43 -15.93 4.45 -1.35
C ILE A 43 -16.24 3.94 -2.77
N GLY A 44 -15.37 3.09 -3.30
CA GLY A 44 -15.58 2.34 -4.52
C GLY A 44 -15.45 0.83 -4.29
N ARG A 45 -15.53 0.04 -5.36
CA ARG A 45 -15.40 -1.43 -5.24
C ARG A 45 -13.95 -1.84 -5.00
N ARG A 46 -13.65 -2.40 -3.82
CA ARG A 46 -12.31 -2.83 -3.38
C ARG A 46 -11.29 -1.68 -3.39
N MET A 47 -11.77 -0.46 -3.18
CA MET A 47 -10.94 0.73 -3.16
C MET A 47 -11.64 1.89 -2.45
N VAL A 48 -10.85 2.85 -2.03
CA VAL A 48 -11.32 4.18 -1.62
C VAL A 48 -10.49 5.21 -2.37
N SER A 49 -11.13 6.12 -3.10
CA SER A 49 -10.45 7.28 -3.69
C SER A 49 -10.48 8.43 -2.71
N PHE A 50 -9.46 9.26 -2.74
CA PHE A 50 -9.32 10.43 -1.88
C PHE A 50 -8.38 11.45 -2.51
N THR A 51 -8.38 12.65 -1.98
CA THR A 51 -7.47 13.72 -2.41
C THR A 51 -6.52 14.06 -1.28
N GLY A 52 -5.27 14.31 -1.60
CA GLY A 52 -4.26 14.73 -0.66
C GLY A 52 -2.97 15.16 -1.35
N ASN A 53 -2.08 15.73 -0.57
CA ASN A 53 -0.75 16.14 -1.02
C ASN A 53 0.29 15.01 -0.85
N LYS A 54 1.56 15.31 -1.07
CA LYS A 54 2.67 14.37 -0.93
C LYS A 54 2.78 13.81 0.49
N GLU A 55 2.58 14.64 1.51
CA GLU A 55 2.57 14.23 2.91
C GLU A 55 1.46 13.20 3.17
N MET A 56 0.25 13.47 2.69
CA MET A 56 -0.88 12.55 2.80
C MET A 56 -0.58 11.21 2.13
N MET A 57 0.05 11.20 0.96
CA MET A 57 0.46 9.97 0.28
C MET A 57 1.46 9.17 1.11
N TYR A 58 2.45 9.82 1.74
CA TYR A 58 3.42 9.14 2.60
C TYR A 58 2.75 8.59 3.86
N ARG A 59 1.92 9.41 4.54
CA ARG A 59 1.15 8.99 5.72
C ARG A 59 0.22 7.82 5.39
N ALA A 60 -0.49 7.85 4.27
CA ALA A 60 -1.37 6.77 3.85
C ALA A 60 -0.62 5.44 3.65
N ASN A 61 0.58 5.47 3.05
CA ASN A 61 1.42 4.28 2.90
C ASN A 61 1.96 3.76 4.24
N PHE A 62 2.25 4.66 5.18
CA PHE A 62 2.93 4.34 6.43
C PHE A 62 1.96 3.95 7.55
N GLN A 63 0.80 4.64 7.66
CA GLN A 63 -0.08 4.56 8.84
C GLN A 63 -1.32 3.70 8.64
N LEU A 64 -1.83 3.50 7.40
CA LEU A 64 -3.07 2.76 7.19
C LEU A 64 -2.91 1.26 7.45
N HIS A 65 -3.79 0.72 8.29
CA HIS A 65 -3.83 -0.71 8.63
C HIS A 65 -4.54 -1.54 7.56
N THR A 66 -5.56 -0.98 6.88
CA THR A 66 -6.42 -1.73 5.96
C THR A 66 -6.14 -1.47 4.48
N ALA A 67 -5.13 -0.66 4.15
CA ALA A 67 -4.68 -0.47 2.78
C ALA A 67 -3.71 -1.57 2.33
N ILE A 68 -4.00 -2.17 1.17
CA ILE A 68 -3.11 -3.12 0.49
C ILE A 68 -2.07 -2.35 -0.34
N ARG A 69 -2.52 -1.26 -1.00
CA ARG A 69 -1.73 -0.53 -1.99
C ARG A 69 -2.28 0.90 -2.11
N ILE A 70 -1.41 1.88 -2.23
CA ILE A 70 -1.77 3.26 -2.54
C ILE A 70 -1.28 3.56 -3.96
N LEU A 71 -2.19 3.98 -4.81
CA LEU A 71 -1.94 4.33 -6.20
C LEU A 71 -2.10 5.84 -6.39
N LYS A 72 -1.19 6.44 -7.15
CA LYS A 72 -1.27 7.84 -7.61
C LYS A 72 -1.64 7.85 -9.09
N PRO A 73 -2.89 8.13 -9.49
CA PRO A 73 -3.26 8.30 -10.87
C PRO A 73 -2.40 9.38 -11.55
N ILE A 74 -1.93 9.09 -12.75
CA ILE A 74 -1.14 10.02 -13.59
C ILE A 74 -1.84 10.32 -14.90
N ALA A 75 -2.77 9.46 -15.33
CA ALA A 75 -3.60 9.68 -16.51
C ALA A 75 -4.93 8.92 -16.39
N HIS A 76 -6.00 9.58 -16.87
CA HIS A 76 -7.29 9.00 -17.14
C HIS A 76 -7.61 9.19 -18.62
N PHE A 77 -7.99 8.13 -19.30
CA PHE A 77 -8.32 8.19 -20.71
C PHE A 77 -9.33 7.11 -21.11
N LYS A 78 -9.95 7.26 -22.26
CA LYS A 78 -10.79 6.24 -22.88
C LYS A 78 -10.01 5.53 -23.98
N ALA A 79 -10.08 4.20 -23.97
CA ALA A 79 -9.51 3.38 -25.02
C ALA A 79 -10.55 2.38 -25.51
N GLN A 80 -10.92 2.46 -26.77
CA GLN A 80 -11.84 1.52 -27.41
C GLN A 80 -11.10 0.33 -28.04
N SER A 81 -9.79 0.49 -28.23
CA SER A 81 -8.91 -0.51 -28.80
C SER A 81 -7.54 -0.51 -28.12
N ALA A 82 -6.74 -1.52 -28.40
CA ALA A 82 -5.36 -1.59 -27.95
C ALA A 82 -4.49 -0.48 -28.56
N GLU A 83 -4.81 -0.05 -29.75
CA GLU A 83 -4.12 1.03 -30.46
C GLU A 83 -4.43 2.39 -29.80
N ASP A 84 -5.70 2.67 -29.45
CA ASP A 84 -6.06 3.87 -28.71
C ASP A 84 -5.31 3.93 -27.37
N MET A 85 -5.29 2.81 -26.63
CA MET A 85 -4.54 2.72 -25.38
C MET A 85 -3.04 3.01 -25.57
N TYR A 86 -2.43 2.45 -26.60
CA TYR A 86 -1.02 2.67 -26.93
C TYR A 86 -0.74 4.17 -27.21
N GLU A 87 -1.57 4.81 -28.02
CA GLU A 87 -1.41 6.21 -28.35
C GLU A 87 -1.63 7.13 -27.13
N GLU A 88 -2.62 6.84 -26.28
CA GLU A 88 -2.86 7.61 -25.04
C GLU A 88 -1.69 7.48 -24.06
N VAL A 89 -1.13 6.28 -23.91
CA VAL A 89 0.04 6.06 -23.05
C VAL A 89 1.28 6.78 -23.59
N ARG A 90 1.44 6.88 -24.91
CA ARG A 90 2.54 7.62 -25.54
C ARG A 90 2.46 9.14 -25.37
N LYS A 91 1.29 9.72 -25.10
CA LYS A 91 1.13 11.16 -24.83
C LYS A 91 1.71 11.58 -23.46
N ILE A 92 1.93 10.63 -22.57
CA ILE A 92 2.47 10.89 -21.23
C ILE A 92 3.98 11.14 -21.32
N ASP A 93 4.46 12.22 -20.73
CA ASP A 93 5.90 12.49 -20.61
C ASP A 93 6.51 11.57 -19.54
N TRP A 94 7.01 10.44 -19.99
CA TRP A 94 7.59 9.41 -19.13
C TRP A 94 8.91 9.80 -18.47
N SER A 95 9.61 10.80 -19.01
CA SER A 95 10.86 11.31 -18.42
C SER A 95 10.65 11.90 -17.02
N LYS A 96 9.43 12.34 -16.70
CA LYS A 96 9.04 12.82 -15.36
C LYS A 96 8.96 11.74 -14.30
N TYR A 97 8.74 10.49 -14.71
CA TYR A 97 8.49 9.37 -13.82
C TYR A 97 9.62 8.34 -13.82
N ILE A 98 10.21 8.08 -14.98
CA ILE A 98 11.25 7.07 -15.16
C ILE A 98 12.56 7.78 -15.48
N GLY A 99 13.40 7.95 -14.46
CA GLY A 99 14.73 8.55 -14.61
C GLY A 99 15.69 7.68 -15.41
N GLU A 100 16.81 8.24 -15.85
CA GLU A 100 17.85 7.52 -16.59
C GLU A 100 18.39 6.36 -15.77
N GLY A 101 18.50 5.17 -16.40
CA GLY A 101 19.00 3.95 -15.75
C GLY A 101 18.00 3.27 -14.80
N LYS A 102 16.82 3.85 -14.58
CA LYS A 102 15.78 3.25 -13.74
C LYS A 102 15.05 2.13 -14.46
N THR A 103 14.62 1.16 -13.67
CA THR A 103 13.81 0.02 -14.13
C THR A 103 12.33 0.26 -13.83
N PHE A 104 11.45 -0.31 -14.65
CA PHE A 104 10.02 -0.23 -14.39
C PHE A 104 9.30 -1.56 -14.60
N SER A 105 8.09 -1.67 -14.07
CA SER A 105 7.14 -2.74 -14.36
C SER A 105 5.73 -2.17 -14.54
N VAL A 106 4.90 -2.92 -15.25
CA VAL A 106 3.49 -2.62 -15.44
C VAL A 106 2.66 -3.79 -14.97
N ASP A 107 1.74 -3.54 -14.03
CA ASP A 107 0.67 -4.46 -13.61
C ASP A 107 -0.64 -4.00 -14.25
N SER A 108 -1.48 -4.93 -14.69
CA SER A 108 -2.79 -4.60 -15.26
C SER A 108 -3.93 -5.32 -14.55
N VAL A 109 -5.02 -4.59 -14.34
CA VAL A 109 -6.29 -5.09 -13.85
C VAL A 109 -7.37 -4.70 -14.86
N VAL A 110 -8.04 -5.69 -15.44
CA VAL A 110 -8.94 -5.46 -16.57
C VAL A 110 -10.30 -6.06 -16.28
N TYR A 111 -11.33 -5.25 -16.45
CA TYR A 111 -12.75 -5.59 -16.42
C TYR A 111 -13.40 -5.04 -17.70
N SER A 112 -13.22 -5.72 -18.82
CA SER A 112 -13.67 -5.26 -20.12
C SER A 112 -13.99 -6.44 -21.04
N ASN A 113 -14.98 -6.26 -21.91
CA ASN A 113 -15.28 -7.22 -22.96
C ASN A 113 -14.30 -7.13 -24.14
N GLU A 114 -13.70 -5.95 -24.37
CA GLU A 114 -12.72 -5.71 -25.42
C GLU A 114 -11.33 -6.18 -24.99
N PHE A 115 -10.88 -5.75 -23.82
CA PHE A 115 -9.56 -6.09 -23.30
C PHE A 115 -9.59 -7.38 -22.48
N ARG A 116 -9.70 -8.53 -23.14
CA ARG A 116 -9.88 -9.84 -22.47
C ARG A 116 -8.59 -10.40 -21.83
N ASN A 117 -7.42 -9.91 -22.21
CA ASN A 117 -6.14 -10.45 -21.78
C ASN A 117 -5.31 -9.37 -21.08
N SER A 118 -5.25 -9.43 -19.75
CA SER A 118 -4.47 -8.49 -18.95
C SER A 118 -2.98 -8.48 -19.29
N ARG A 119 -2.37 -9.63 -19.63
CA ARG A 119 -0.96 -9.68 -20.06
C ARG A 119 -0.73 -8.91 -21.35
N PHE A 120 -1.66 -8.99 -22.29
CA PHE A 120 -1.58 -8.24 -23.53
C PHE A 120 -1.61 -6.72 -23.24
N VAL A 121 -2.52 -6.26 -22.36
CA VAL A 121 -2.57 -4.87 -21.90
C VAL A 121 -1.24 -4.44 -21.27
N THR A 122 -0.69 -5.26 -20.37
CA THR A 122 0.61 -5.01 -19.75
C THR A 122 1.71 -4.81 -20.79
N TYR A 123 1.79 -5.70 -21.81
CA TYR A 123 2.82 -5.58 -22.86
C TYR A 123 2.60 -4.35 -23.75
N LYS A 124 1.37 -4.04 -24.11
CA LYS A 124 1.06 -2.89 -24.98
C LYS A 124 1.41 -1.56 -24.30
N VAL A 125 1.08 -1.40 -23.01
CA VAL A 125 1.49 -0.23 -22.20
C VAL A 125 3.01 -0.14 -22.10
N LYS A 126 3.67 -1.25 -21.82
CA LYS A 126 5.13 -1.31 -21.77
C LYS A 126 5.77 -0.91 -23.10
N ASP A 127 5.26 -1.41 -24.21
CA ASP A 127 5.80 -1.12 -25.55
C ASP A 127 5.64 0.37 -25.88
N ALA A 128 4.49 0.99 -25.55
CA ALA A 128 4.27 2.42 -25.71
C ALA A 128 5.32 3.27 -24.96
N ILE A 129 5.62 2.90 -23.70
CA ILE A 129 6.65 3.58 -22.89
C ILE A 129 8.04 3.41 -23.51
N VAL A 130 8.40 2.18 -23.88
CA VAL A 130 9.73 1.86 -24.44
C VAL A 130 9.94 2.56 -25.78
N ASP A 131 8.92 2.61 -26.63
CA ASP A 131 9.03 3.23 -27.95
C ASP A 131 9.18 4.76 -27.84
N GLN A 132 8.45 5.42 -26.91
CA GLN A 132 8.67 6.84 -26.64
C GLN A 132 10.13 7.11 -26.22
N PHE A 133 10.67 6.38 -25.23
CA PHE A 133 12.07 6.56 -24.83
C PHE A 133 13.06 6.32 -25.94
N ARG A 134 12.81 5.32 -26.80
CA ARG A 134 13.68 5.02 -27.94
C ARG A 134 13.69 6.16 -28.96
N GLU A 135 12.54 6.75 -29.23
CA GLU A 135 12.42 7.87 -30.16
C GLU A 135 13.06 9.15 -29.61
N GLU A 136 12.84 9.45 -28.32
CA GLU A 136 13.33 10.70 -27.72
C GLU A 136 14.82 10.65 -27.34
N THR A 137 15.31 9.52 -26.86
CA THR A 137 16.65 9.41 -26.27
C THR A 137 17.58 8.41 -26.98
N GLY A 138 17.06 7.65 -27.93
CA GLY A 138 17.79 6.52 -28.56
C GLY A 138 18.05 5.35 -27.62
N LYS A 139 17.63 5.42 -26.36
CA LYS A 139 17.85 4.41 -25.31
C LYS A 139 16.55 3.71 -24.95
N ARG A 140 16.67 2.49 -24.48
CA ARG A 140 15.54 1.70 -23.97
C ARG A 140 15.61 1.59 -22.45
N PRO A 141 14.56 1.96 -21.69
CA PRO A 141 14.53 1.72 -20.26
C PRO A 141 14.48 0.22 -19.97
N ASN A 142 15.11 -0.18 -18.88
CA ASN A 142 15.15 -1.57 -18.46
C ASN A 142 13.85 -1.96 -17.73
N ILE A 143 13.47 -3.23 -17.86
CA ILE A 143 12.30 -3.80 -17.18
C ILE A 143 12.78 -4.72 -16.08
N SER A 144 12.22 -4.59 -14.88
CA SER A 144 12.39 -5.52 -13.78
C SER A 144 11.03 -5.90 -13.23
N VAL A 145 10.68 -7.19 -13.31
CA VAL A 145 9.39 -7.69 -12.80
C VAL A 145 9.43 -7.88 -11.28
N THR A 146 10.57 -8.30 -10.75
CA THR A 146 10.72 -8.67 -9.33
C THR A 146 10.99 -7.47 -8.43
N ASN A 147 11.87 -6.57 -8.84
CA ASN A 147 12.26 -5.40 -8.04
C ASN A 147 12.46 -4.17 -8.94
N PRO A 148 11.40 -3.62 -9.57
CA PRO A 148 11.49 -2.40 -10.36
C PRO A 148 11.68 -1.18 -9.45
N ASP A 149 12.28 -0.12 -10.02
CA ASP A 149 12.31 1.18 -9.36
C ASP A 149 10.95 1.87 -9.44
N ILE A 150 10.30 1.78 -10.60
CA ILE A 150 8.98 2.38 -10.84
C ILE A 150 7.96 1.30 -11.13
N ARG A 151 6.88 1.31 -10.36
CA ARG A 151 5.73 0.40 -10.54
C ARG A 151 4.57 1.17 -11.10
N LEU A 152 4.07 0.69 -12.22
CA LEU A 152 2.88 1.21 -12.87
C LEU A 152 1.72 0.23 -12.72
N ASN A 153 0.53 0.75 -12.54
CA ASN A 153 -0.70 -0.01 -12.56
C ASN A 153 -1.66 0.60 -13.56
N ILE A 154 -2.12 -0.19 -14.52
CA ILE A 154 -3.22 0.20 -15.39
C ILE A 154 -4.49 -0.57 -14.99
N HIS A 155 -5.55 0.18 -14.72
CA HIS A 155 -6.89 -0.36 -14.47
C HIS A 155 -7.80 0.02 -15.61
N ILE A 156 -8.45 -0.96 -16.22
CA ILE A 156 -9.43 -0.76 -17.31
C ILE A 156 -10.77 -1.29 -16.83
N ALA A 157 -11.78 -0.42 -16.87
CA ALA A 157 -13.18 -0.75 -16.64
C ALA A 157 -13.96 -0.42 -17.92
N GLU A 158 -14.37 -1.47 -18.67
CA GLU A 158 -14.89 -1.37 -20.01
C GLU A 158 -13.92 -0.60 -20.93
N PHE A 159 -14.14 0.69 -21.17
CA PHE A 159 -13.30 1.56 -22.01
C PHE A 159 -12.56 2.64 -21.22
N ASP A 160 -12.88 2.78 -19.90
CA ASP A 160 -12.25 3.78 -19.05
C ASP A 160 -10.96 3.21 -18.44
N ALA A 161 -9.84 3.83 -18.77
CA ALA A 161 -8.52 3.44 -18.31
C ALA A 161 -7.95 4.46 -17.32
N THR A 162 -7.42 3.96 -16.22
CA THR A 162 -6.67 4.75 -15.24
C THR A 162 -5.26 4.18 -15.14
N LEU A 163 -4.26 5.00 -15.45
CA LEU A 163 -2.86 4.66 -15.30
C LEU A 163 -2.29 5.35 -14.07
N SER A 164 -1.66 4.58 -13.19
CA SER A 164 -1.23 5.06 -11.88
C SER A 164 0.21 4.62 -11.57
N LEU A 165 0.91 5.42 -10.76
CA LEU A 165 2.09 5.00 -10.04
C LEU A 165 1.68 4.24 -8.78
N ASP A 166 2.34 3.13 -8.48
CA ASP A 166 2.18 2.42 -7.21
C ASP A 166 3.21 2.96 -6.21
N SER A 167 2.75 3.66 -5.20
CA SER A 167 3.60 4.28 -4.17
C SER A 167 4.01 3.31 -3.06
N GLY A 168 3.35 2.17 -2.96
CA GLY A 168 3.65 1.14 -1.97
C GLY A 168 4.88 0.30 -2.33
N ARG A 169 4.89 -0.95 -1.91
CA ARG A 169 5.92 -1.92 -2.29
C ARG A 169 5.31 -3.12 -2.99
N ALA A 170 6.16 -3.88 -3.72
CA ALA A 170 5.78 -5.10 -4.39
C ALA A 170 4.98 -6.08 -3.52
N PRO A 171 4.02 -6.80 -4.14
CA PRO A 171 3.23 -7.80 -3.47
C PRO A 171 4.06 -9.00 -3.00
N PRO A 172 3.61 -9.71 -1.94
CA PRO A 172 2.43 -9.36 -1.16
C PRO A 172 2.76 -8.28 -0.12
N PRO A 173 1.77 -7.49 0.33
CA PRO A 173 1.95 -6.53 1.39
C PRO A 173 2.18 -7.27 2.71
N ARG A 174 3.40 -7.73 2.93
CA ARG A 174 3.83 -8.26 4.22
C ARG A 174 4.35 -7.10 5.04
N ARG A 175 3.88 -7.00 6.26
CA ARG A 175 4.32 -5.92 7.14
C ARG A 175 5.79 -6.01 7.56
N GLY A 176 6.43 -7.16 7.42
CA GLY A 176 7.85 -7.33 7.71
C GLY A 176 8.14 -7.94 9.09
N TYR A 177 7.23 -7.86 10.06
CA TYR A 177 7.39 -8.52 11.35
C TYR A 177 7.28 -10.05 11.28
N ARG A 178 6.62 -10.60 10.26
CA ARG A 178 6.46 -12.04 10.09
C ARG A 178 7.78 -12.68 9.68
N GLN A 179 8.46 -13.29 10.65
CA GLN A 179 9.71 -14.03 10.43
C GLN A 179 9.42 -15.48 10.03
N GLU A 180 8.42 -16.09 10.67
CA GLU A 180 7.98 -17.46 10.42
C GLU A 180 6.49 -17.52 10.08
N SER A 181 6.07 -18.60 9.44
CA SER A 181 4.70 -18.76 8.96
C SER A 181 4.21 -20.19 9.17
N VAL A 182 2.95 -20.32 9.50
CA VAL A 182 2.20 -21.59 9.40
C VAL A 182 1.79 -21.87 7.96
N ALA A 183 1.20 -23.03 7.69
CA ALA A 183 0.82 -23.44 6.33
C ALA A 183 -0.16 -22.48 5.63
N ALA A 184 -1.07 -21.85 6.38
CA ALA A 184 -2.08 -20.91 5.85
C ALA A 184 -2.25 -19.70 6.78
N PRO A 185 -1.29 -18.74 6.76
CA PRO A 185 -1.37 -17.58 7.62
C PRO A 185 -2.46 -16.62 7.14
N LEU A 186 -3.19 -16.02 8.09
CA LEU A 186 -4.11 -14.92 7.79
C LEU A 186 -3.32 -13.72 7.24
N ASN A 187 -3.91 -13.01 6.27
CA ASN A 187 -3.34 -11.78 5.77
C ASN A 187 -3.45 -10.67 6.81
N GLU A 188 -2.40 -9.87 7.01
CA GLU A 188 -2.28 -8.84 8.04
C GLU A 188 -3.33 -7.72 7.87
N VAL A 189 -3.55 -7.29 6.62
CA VAL A 189 -4.56 -6.26 6.30
C VAL A 189 -5.97 -6.75 6.62
N LEU A 190 -6.25 -8.04 6.33
CA LEU A 190 -7.54 -8.64 6.65
C LEU A 190 -7.72 -8.77 8.16
N ALA A 191 -6.69 -9.20 8.89
CA ALA A 191 -6.72 -9.30 10.35
C ALA A 191 -6.99 -7.94 11.00
N ALA A 192 -6.25 -6.90 10.60
CA ALA A 192 -6.47 -5.54 11.09
C ALA A 192 -7.88 -5.04 10.77
N GLY A 193 -8.37 -5.30 9.54
CA GLY A 193 -9.72 -4.94 9.15
C GLY A 193 -10.80 -5.60 10.00
N MET A 194 -10.65 -6.90 10.28
CA MET A 194 -11.57 -7.64 11.16
C MET A 194 -11.63 -7.03 12.56
N ILE A 195 -10.50 -6.68 13.15
CA ILE A 195 -10.43 -6.04 14.47
C ILE A 195 -11.11 -4.68 14.43
N LEU A 196 -10.77 -3.82 13.46
CA LEU A 196 -11.34 -2.48 13.33
C LEU A 196 -12.85 -2.51 13.09
N MET A 197 -13.38 -3.53 12.39
CA MET A 197 -14.83 -3.72 12.20
C MET A 197 -15.57 -4.01 13.50
N THR A 198 -14.92 -4.54 14.52
CA THR A 198 -15.52 -4.76 15.85
C THR A 198 -15.65 -3.47 16.66
N GLY A 199 -14.98 -2.40 16.22
CA GLY A 199 -14.87 -1.14 16.98
C GLY A 199 -13.86 -1.21 18.13
N TRP A 200 -13.21 -2.35 18.39
CA TRP A 200 -12.21 -2.48 19.44
C TRP A 200 -10.95 -1.64 19.13
N LYS A 201 -10.51 -0.87 20.11
CA LYS A 201 -9.34 0.04 20.00
C LYS A 201 -8.33 -0.15 21.14
N GLY A 202 -8.40 -1.27 21.86
CA GLY A 202 -7.55 -1.53 23.01
C GLY A 202 -8.18 -1.10 24.35
N ASP A 203 -9.48 -1.03 24.44
CA ASP A 203 -10.26 -0.62 25.62
C ASP A 203 -10.63 -1.80 26.53
N THR A 204 -10.32 -3.01 26.14
CA THR A 204 -10.49 -4.25 26.90
C THR A 204 -9.39 -5.26 26.54
N ASP A 205 -9.31 -6.35 27.30
CA ASP A 205 -8.54 -7.53 26.87
C ASP A 205 -9.11 -8.10 25.58
N LEU A 206 -8.23 -8.77 24.80
CA LEU A 206 -8.61 -9.48 23.59
C LEU A 206 -8.13 -10.92 23.65
N ILE A 207 -8.98 -11.86 23.25
CA ILE A 207 -8.64 -13.30 23.20
C ILE A 207 -8.78 -13.79 21.76
N ASP A 208 -7.71 -14.39 21.25
CA ASP A 208 -7.70 -15.14 19.97
C ASP A 208 -7.55 -16.64 20.30
N PRO A 209 -8.63 -17.43 20.24
CA PRO A 209 -8.62 -18.83 20.67
C PRO A 209 -7.99 -19.78 19.64
N MET A 210 -7.64 -19.31 18.42
CA MET A 210 -7.03 -20.10 17.35
C MET A 210 -5.96 -19.25 16.63
N CYS A 211 -4.97 -18.80 17.40
CA CYS A 211 -4.08 -17.72 16.99
C CYS A 211 -3.13 -18.05 15.83
N GLY A 212 -2.90 -19.32 15.54
CA GLY A 212 -1.97 -19.73 14.48
C GLY A 212 -0.60 -19.07 14.66
N SER A 213 -0.15 -18.32 13.68
CA SER A 213 1.12 -17.55 13.71
C SER A 213 1.00 -16.20 14.43
N GLY A 214 -0.08 -15.93 15.15
CA GLY A 214 -0.30 -14.75 15.98
C GLY A 214 -0.73 -13.50 15.21
N THR A 215 -1.24 -13.61 13.98
CA THR A 215 -1.52 -12.45 13.13
C THR A 215 -2.57 -11.52 13.75
N ILE A 216 -3.71 -12.05 14.24
CA ILE A 216 -4.77 -11.23 14.86
C ILE A 216 -4.22 -10.55 16.12
N ALA A 217 -3.55 -11.30 16.98
CA ALA A 217 -3.00 -10.79 18.24
C ALA A 217 -1.97 -9.66 18.00
N ILE A 218 -1.10 -9.81 17.00
CA ILE A 218 -0.08 -8.79 16.65
C ILE A 218 -0.75 -7.54 16.06
N GLU A 219 -1.68 -7.69 15.11
CA GLU A 219 -2.41 -6.54 14.53
C GLU A 219 -3.26 -5.83 15.59
N ALA A 220 -3.87 -6.58 16.54
CA ALA A 220 -4.58 -5.99 17.68
C ALA A 220 -3.66 -5.13 18.55
N ALA A 221 -2.46 -5.62 18.88
CA ALA A 221 -1.50 -4.85 19.66
C ALA A 221 -1.01 -3.58 18.93
N LEU A 222 -0.82 -3.63 17.59
CA LEU A 222 -0.50 -2.46 16.78
C LEU A 222 -1.63 -1.43 16.83
N ILE A 223 -2.89 -1.86 16.68
CA ILE A 223 -4.07 -1.00 16.75
C ILE A 223 -4.21 -0.41 18.15
N ALA A 224 -4.13 -1.23 19.21
CA ALA A 224 -4.23 -0.79 20.59
C ALA A 224 -3.19 0.29 20.93
N ARG A 225 -1.96 0.09 20.50
CA ARG A 225 -0.83 1.01 20.70
C ARG A 225 -0.80 2.18 19.71
N ASN A 226 -1.63 2.17 18.69
CA ASN A 226 -1.59 3.07 17.55
C ASN A 226 -0.22 3.14 16.86
N ILE A 227 0.44 1.98 16.74
CA ILE A 227 1.71 1.84 16.05
C ILE A 227 1.48 1.72 14.54
N SER A 228 2.13 2.59 13.78
CA SER A 228 2.01 2.61 12.32
C SER A 228 2.55 1.31 11.71
N PRO A 229 1.75 0.59 10.89
CA PRO A 229 2.19 -0.68 10.31
C PRO A 229 3.39 -0.54 9.34
N GLY A 230 3.65 0.67 8.88
CA GLY A 230 4.77 0.99 8.01
C GLY A 230 6.15 0.86 8.65
N VAL A 231 6.26 0.90 9.98
CA VAL A 231 7.55 0.79 10.71
C VAL A 231 8.30 -0.51 10.42
N PHE A 232 7.58 -1.57 10.03
CA PHE A 232 8.18 -2.86 9.70
C PHE A 232 8.60 -2.99 8.24
N ARG A 233 8.33 -1.99 7.39
CA ARG A 233 8.70 -2.01 5.98
C ARG A 233 10.12 -1.51 5.80
N LYS A 234 10.89 -2.21 4.97
CA LYS A 234 12.28 -1.84 4.67
C LYS A 234 12.39 -0.64 3.73
N GLU A 235 11.43 -0.48 2.83
CA GLU A 235 11.38 0.58 1.80
C GLU A 235 9.96 0.72 1.25
N PHE A 236 9.66 1.88 0.70
CA PHE A 236 8.45 2.16 -0.08
C PHE A 236 8.84 2.46 -1.53
N ALA A 237 7.94 2.21 -2.49
CA ALA A 237 8.24 2.45 -3.90
C ALA A 237 8.44 3.95 -4.20
N PHE A 238 7.73 4.83 -3.49
CA PHE A 238 7.88 6.29 -3.67
C PHE A 238 9.28 6.81 -3.30
N GLU A 239 10.05 6.10 -2.48
CA GLU A 239 11.43 6.49 -2.14
C GLU A 239 12.38 6.48 -3.37
N LYS A 240 12.00 5.76 -4.43
CA LYS A 240 12.75 5.70 -5.68
C LYS A 240 12.28 6.70 -6.73
N TRP A 241 11.22 7.47 -6.44
CA TRP A 241 10.69 8.45 -7.37
C TRP A 241 11.57 9.70 -7.46
N PRO A 242 11.65 10.36 -8.63
CA PRO A 242 12.50 11.52 -8.82
C PRO A 242 12.17 12.71 -7.89
N ASP A 243 10.93 12.77 -7.43
CA ASP A 243 10.42 13.84 -6.56
C ASP A 243 10.30 13.46 -5.09
N PHE A 244 10.96 12.37 -4.67
CA PHE A 244 10.96 11.91 -3.27
C PHE A 244 11.54 12.99 -2.34
N ASP A 245 10.84 13.22 -1.24
CA ASP A 245 11.22 14.17 -0.20
C ASP A 245 11.62 13.41 1.07
N GLN A 246 12.93 13.23 1.24
CA GLN A 246 13.50 12.46 2.34
C GLN A 246 13.22 13.11 3.70
N ASP A 247 13.30 14.45 3.79
CA ASP A 247 13.14 15.16 5.06
C ASP A 247 11.70 15.05 5.54
N LEU A 248 10.73 15.26 4.65
CA LEU A 248 9.32 15.08 4.93
C LEU A 248 9.00 13.64 5.36
N PHE A 249 9.59 12.64 4.68
CA PHE A 249 9.35 11.25 5.04
C PHE A 249 10.00 10.88 6.38
N ASN A 250 11.18 11.42 6.68
CA ASN A 250 11.84 11.23 7.98
C ASN A 250 11.02 11.80 9.14
N GLU A 251 10.37 12.96 8.96
CA GLU A 251 9.45 13.52 9.94
C GLU A 251 8.27 12.57 10.22
N ILE A 252 7.68 12.00 9.18
CA ILE A 252 6.57 11.04 9.32
C ILE A 252 7.03 9.72 9.95
N TYR A 253 8.19 9.22 9.55
CA TYR A 253 8.74 7.94 10.03
C TYR A 253 9.10 7.99 11.52
N ASN A 254 9.61 9.13 12.00
CA ASN A 254 10.05 9.31 13.39
C ASN A 254 8.95 9.91 14.29
N ASP A 255 7.74 10.17 13.77
CA ASP A 255 6.64 10.70 14.55
C ASP A 255 5.92 9.57 15.31
N ASP A 256 6.29 9.39 16.57
CA ASP A 256 5.67 8.47 17.53
C ASP A 256 4.64 9.16 18.46
N SER A 257 4.37 10.45 18.24
CA SER A 257 3.50 11.27 19.09
C SER A 257 2.06 10.75 19.20
N ARG A 258 1.65 9.91 18.26
CA ARG A 258 0.32 9.28 18.22
C ARG A 258 0.28 7.91 18.89
N GLU A 259 1.43 7.35 19.26
CA GLU A 259 1.47 6.12 20.03
C GLU A 259 0.88 6.31 21.42
N ARG A 260 0.28 5.26 21.96
CA ARG A 260 -0.39 5.29 23.26
C ARG A 260 -0.06 4.06 24.08
N GLU A 261 -0.18 4.20 25.38
CA GLU A 261 -0.06 3.04 26.27
C GLU A 261 -1.28 2.13 26.11
N PHE A 262 -1.04 0.83 26.29
CA PHE A 262 -2.06 -0.21 26.30
C PHE A 262 -2.04 -0.91 27.66
N GLU A 263 -3.07 -0.67 28.45
CA GLU A 263 -3.18 -1.13 29.85
C GLU A 263 -3.82 -2.50 29.98
N HIS A 264 -4.43 -3.00 28.90
CA HIS A 264 -5.04 -4.33 28.81
C HIS A 264 -4.05 -5.35 28.22
N HIS A 265 -4.51 -6.57 28.01
CA HIS A 265 -3.66 -7.65 27.53
C HIS A 265 -4.33 -8.43 26.39
N ILE A 266 -3.50 -9.05 25.55
CA ILE A 266 -3.96 -9.89 24.45
C ILE A 266 -3.52 -11.32 24.74
N TYR A 267 -4.44 -12.27 24.61
CA TYR A 267 -4.20 -13.68 24.82
C TYR A 267 -4.41 -14.45 23.51
N GLY A 268 -3.39 -15.16 23.05
CA GLY A 268 -3.45 -16.02 21.87
C GLY A 268 -3.32 -17.50 22.27
N TYR A 269 -4.29 -18.30 21.88
CA TYR A 269 -4.27 -19.74 22.14
C TYR A 269 -4.25 -20.52 20.83
N ASP A 270 -3.60 -21.67 20.83
CA ASP A 270 -3.66 -22.62 19.72
C ASP A 270 -3.36 -24.03 20.25
N ILE A 271 -3.97 -25.05 19.66
CA ILE A 271 -3.71 -26.45 20.01
C ILE A 271 -2.33 -26.92 19.54
N ASP A 272 -1.77 -26.29 18.50
CA ASP A 272 -0.45 -26.64 17.96
C ASP A 272 0.67 -25.81 18.61
N MET A 273 1.49 -26.44 19.43
CA MET A 273 2.66 -25.81 20.05
C MET A 273 3.62 -25.18 19.01
N LYS A 274 3.69 -25.71 17.77
CA LYS A 274 4.52 -25.10 16.72
C LYS A 274 3.94 -23.77 16.28
N ALA A 275 2.62 -23.66 16.13
CA ALA A 275 1.94 -22.42 15.83
C ALA A 275 2.17 -21.38 16.93
N VAL A 276 2.02 -21.76 18.19
CA VAL A 276 2.29 -20.93 19.38
C VAL A 276 3.73 -20.41 19.38
N ASN A 277 4.71 -21.27 19.11
CA ASN A 277 6.12 -20.84 19.03
C ASN A 277 6.36 -19.87 17.87
N THR A 278 5.75 -20.10 16.71
CA THR A 278 5.79 -19.17 15.57
C THR A 278 5.17 -17.81 15.94
N ALA A 279 4.04 -17.81 16.65
CA ALA A 279 3.40 -16.58 17.12
C ALA A 279 4.31 -15.79 18.08
N ARG A 280 4.97 -16.45 19.01
CA ARG A 280 5.95 -15.83 19.92
C ARG A 280 7.13 -15.20 19.18
N ILE A 281 7.66 -15.90 18.16
CA ILE A 281 8.75 -15.37 17.31
C ILE A 281 8.31 -14.10 16.59
N ASN A 282 7.13 -14.13 15.95
CA ASN A 282 6.59 -12.99 15.22
C ASN A 282 6.27 -11.80 16.13
N ALA A 283 5.67 -12.02 17.30
CA ALA A 283 5.39 -10.96 18.29
C ALA A 283 6.69 -10.32 18.82
N ARG A 284 7.73 -11.14 19.03
CA ARG A 284 9.05 -10.63 19.41
C ARG A 284 9.66 -9.78 18.32
N ALA A 285 9.57 -10.21 17.06
CA ALA A 285 10.06 -9.45 15.92
C ALA A 285 9.29 -8.13 15.71
N ALA A 286 8.01 -8.09 16.13
CA ALA A 286 7.20 -6.88 16.18
C ALA A 286 7.47 -5.98 17.41
N GLY A 287 8.28 -6.43 18.39
CA GLY A 287 8.51 -5.69 19.63
C GLY A 287 7.31 -5.69 20.61
N LEU A 288 6.35 -6.59 20.41
CA LEU A 288 5.06 -6.57 21.11
C LEU A 288 4.89 -7.66 22.18
N SER A 289 5.96 -8.42 22.49
CA SER A 289 5.89 -9.56 23.43
C SER A 289 5.37 -9.20 24.82
N ARG A 290 5.49 -7.95 25.26
CA ARG A 290 5.01 -7.52 26.59
C ARG A 290 3.49 -7.34 26.65
N TYR A 291 2.82 -7.30 25.52
CA TYR A 291 1.37 -7.07 25.43
C TYR A 291 0.58 -8.33 25.07
N ILE A 292 1.29 -9.40 24.67
CA ILE A 292 0.65 -10.60 24.13
C ILE A 292 1.20 -11.84 24.81
N ASP A 293 0.33 -12.60 25.44
CA ASP A 293 0.63 -13.94 25.95
C ASP A 293 0.12 -15.02 25.00
N PHE A 294 1.00 -15.93 24.60
CA PHE A 294 0.64 -17.07 23.79
C PHE A 294 0.77 -18.37 24.59
N ASP A 295 -0.25 -19.22 24.56
CA ASP A 295 -0.23 -20.50 25.25
C ASP A 295 -0.86 -21.63 24.41
N CYS A 296 -0.37 -22.87 24.63
CA CYS A 296 -0.90 -24.04 23.94
C CYS A 296 -2.04 -24.61 24.75
N ARG A 297 -3.25 -24.46 24.22
CA ARG A 297 -4.50 -24.92 24.86
C ARG A 297 -5.44 -25.49 23.81
N ASP A 298 -6.26 -26.45 24.27
CA ASP A 298 -7.40 -27.00 23.52
C ASP A 298 -8.64 -26.12 23.73
#